data_6831e663d0dc67c5c200e8c759481a42
#
_entry.id   6831e663d0dc67c5c200e8c759481a42
#
_cell.length_a   1.000
_cell.length_b   1.000
_cell.length_c   1.000
_cell.angle_alpha   90.00
_cell.angle_beta   90.00
_cell.angle_gamma   90.00
#
_symmetry.space_group_name_H-M   'P 1'
#
loop_
_entity.id
_entity.type
_entity.pdbx_description
1 polymer ?
#
loop_
_entity_poly.entity_id
_entity_poly.type
_entity_poly.pdbx_seq_one_letter_code
_entity_poly.pdbx_strand_id
1 'polypeptide(L)'
;MLTWFIKLNRMEVHSYRKSILPPSMAVAQAFGSDTEPILLPGGQGNSYVSGNIVLKREEDAGIANWMAEFFQSLPGSPGVRFLRPVKSIHGMWMYEGYVAWVYMRGEHVKGRYAEKLSASRAFHNLIRNVEKPHFLDVPRNSWAAADLVALGEKPFDYEEEFMELYRQIEPHLRPLEARSQLVHGDLSANILCDQELPPAIIDFSPAWAPNGFAEGIMLADAIAWDNPPVDELASFKKIPDIEQLAWRGTLRRIAEQAEHIRWYGKDKNQSVKQARVFQKAIDFLKDWSL
;
A
#
# COMPACT_ATOMS: atom_id res chain seq x y z
N MET A 1 22.13 9.50 -5.34
CA MET A 1 22.09 8.61 -4.15
C MET A 1 20.79 7.79 -4.14
N LEU A 2 20.48 7.16 -5.28
CA LEU A 2 19.20 6.43 -5.57
C LEU A 2 19.35 4.90 -5.43
N THR A 3 20.40 4.40 -4.76
CA THR A 3 20.86 3.02 -5.02
C THR A 3 20.49 2.00 -3.93
N TRP A 4 19.85 2.38 -2.84
CA TRP A 4 19.65 1.46 -1.70
C TRP A 4 18.28 0.75 -1.67
N PHE A 5 17.21 1.38 -2.09
CA PHE A 5 15.88 0.74 -2.16
C PHE A 5 15.75 -0.25 -3.34
N ILE A 6 16.56 -0.06 -4.37
CA ILE A 6 16.56 -0.90 -5.59
C ILE A 6 17.24 -2.25 -5.37
N LYS A 7 18.15 -2.37 -4.40
CA LYS A 7 18.98 -3.59 -4.23
C LYS A 7 18.25 -4.75 -3.51
N LEU A 8 17.27 -4.50 -2.67
CA LEU A 8 16.56 -5.56 -1.94
C LEU A 8 15.46 -6.27 -2.73
N ASN A 9 14.90 -5.64 -3.76
CA ASN A 9 13.81 -6.22 -4.57
C ASN A 9 14.26 -6.88 -5.88
N ARG A 10 15.54 -6.79 -6.26
CA ARG A 10 15.98 -7.27 -7.59
C ARG A 10 16.31 -8.77 -7.67
N MET A 11 16.49 -9.48 -6.56
CA MET A 11 17.00 -10.86 -6.61
C MET A 11 15.95 -11.98 -6.60
N GLU A 12 14.67 -11.76 -6.32
CA GLU A 12 13.75 -12.88 -6.08
C GLU A 12 12.31 -12.78 -6.64
N VAL A 13 12.05 -11.83 -7.50
CA VAL A 13 10.75 -11.76 -8.20
C VAL A 13 10.65 -12.78 -9.34
N HIS A 14 11.68 -13.60 -9.57
CA HIS A 14 11.77 -14.45 -10.77
C HIS A 14 10.99 -15.77 -10.75
N SER A 15 10.48 -16.27 -9.63
CA SER A 15 9.87 -17.61 -9.59
C SER A 15 8.33 -17.66 -9.60
N TYR A 16 7.62 -16.55 -9.45
CA TYR A 16 6.13 -16.50 -9.46
C TYR A 16 5.52 -15.62 -10.54
N ARG A 17 6.31 -15.11 -11.45
CA ARG A 17 5.78 -14.44 -12.63
C ARG A 17 5.33 -15.53 -13.63
N LYS A 18 4.02 -15.81 -13.74
CA LYS A 18 3.47 -15.90 -15.09
C LYS A 18 4.07 -14.72 -15.83
N SER A 19 4.82 -14.97 -16.91
CA SER A 19 5.44 -13.90 -17.71
C SER A 19 4.35 -12.89 -18.09
N ILE A 20 4.25 -11.81 -17.29
CA ILE A 20 3.33 -10.73 -17.63
C ILE A 20 3.99 -10.07 -18.82
N LEU A 21 3.46 -10.33 -20.00
CA LEU A 21 3.91 -9.65 -21.20
C LEU A 21 3.73 -8.14 -20.98
N PRO A 22 4.72 -7.32 -21.37
CA PRO A 22 4.56 -5.87 -21.34
C PRO A 22 3.35 -5.45 -22.20
N PRO A 23 2.69 -4.31 -21.90
CA PRO A 23 1.64 -3.80 -22.75
C PRO A 23 2.20 -3.52 -24.16
N SER A 24 1.45 -3.92 -25.18
CA SER A 24 1.82 -3.67 -26.57
C SER A 24 1.61 -2.18 -26.93
N MET A 25 2.19 -1.74 -28.03
CA MET A 25 1.87 -0.42 -28.60
C MET A 25 0.36 -0.26 -28.88
N ALA A 26 -0.33 -1.32 -29.29
CA ALA A 26 -1.78 -1.28 -29.48
C ALA A 26 -2.53 -0.96 -28.20
N VAL A 27 -2.09 -1.49 -27.05
CA VAL A 27 -2.64 -1.14 -25.73
C VAL A 27 -2.37 0.32 -25.39
N ALA A 28 -1.15 0.81 -25.60
CA ALA A 28 -0.83 2.22 -25.36
C ALA A 28 -1.68 3.16 -26.25
N GLN A 29 -1.80 2.86 -27.53
CA GLN A 29 -2.63 3.61 -28.49
C GLN A 29 -4.11 3.57 -28.14
N ALA A 30 -4.60 2.43 -27.64
CA ALA A 30 -5.97 2.35 -27.16
C ALA A 30 -6.25 3.33 -26.00
N PHE A 31 -5.26 3.69 -25.21
CA PHE A 31 -5.35 4.71 -24.17
C PHE A 31 -4.80 6.09 -24.58
N GLY A 32 -4.62 6.32 -25.88
CA GLY A 32 -4.26 7.61 -26.44
C GLY A 32 -2.77 7.98 -26.35
N SER A 33 -1.88 7.00 -26.20
CA SER A 33 -0.44 7.23 -26.22
C SER A 33 0.24 6.55 -27.41
N ASP A 34 1.05 7.31 -28.16
CA ASP A 34 1.88 6.81 -29.25
C ASP A 34 3.33 6.52 -28.81
N THR A 35 3.59 6.52 -27.49
CA THR A 35 4.90 6.28 -26.92
C THR A 35 5.01 4.80 -26.48
N GLU A 36 6.15 4.16 -26.77
CA GLU A 36 6.41 2.79 -26.34
C GLU A 36 6.34 2.66 -24.80
N PRO A 37 5.59 1.68 -24.27
CA PRO A 37 5.52 1.46 -22.82
C PRO A 37 6.86 1.04 -22.22
N ILE A 38 7.33 1.77 -21.22
CA ILE A 38 8.58 1.50 -20.51
C ILE A 38 8.26 1.10 -19.07
N LEU A 39 8.85 0.00 -18.61
CA LEU A 39 8.68 -0.48 -17.22
C LEU A 39 9.16 0.58 -16.22
N LEU A 40 8.29 0.96 -15.30
CA LEU A 40 8.67 1.85 -14.22
C LEU A 40 9.57 1.13 -13.20
N PRO A 41 10.61 1.80 -12.69
CA PRO A 41 11.43 1.24 -11.63
C PRO A 41 10.64 1.14 -10.33
N GLY A 42 10.80 0.03 -9.60
CA GLY A 42 10.16 -0.19 -8.30
C GLY A 42 8.85 -0.99 -8.38
N GLY A 43 8.14 -1.07 -7.26
CA GLY A 43 6.92 -1.85 -7.12
C GLY A 43 7.06 -3.33 -7.46
N GLN A 44 5.98 -3.95 -7.90
CA GLN A 44 5.95 -5.35 -8.31
C GLN A 44 6.40 -5.59 -9.76
N GLY A 45 6.87 -4.54 -10.46
CA GLY A 45 7.33 -4.61 -11.85
C GLY A 45 6.21 -4.90 -12.86
N ASN A 46 5.04 -4.37 -12.62
CA ASN A 46 3.85 -4.52 -13.47
C ASN A 46 3.24 -3.18 -13.93
N SER A 47 3.94 -2.08 -13.69
CA SER A 47 3.51 -0.73 -14.08
C SER A 47 4.43 -0.17 -15.17
N TYR A 48 3.84 0.33 -16.23
CA TYR A 48 4.56 0.84 -17.41
C TYR A 48 4.15 2.28 -17.70
N VAL A 49 5.12 3.15 -17.93
CA VAL A 49 4.84 4.51 -18.40
C VAL A 49 4.82 4.55 -19.92
N SER A 50 3.84 5.25 -20.47
CA SER A 50 3.71 5.52 -21.91
C SER A 50 3.21 6.96 -22.09
N GLY A 51 4.09 7.86 -22.52
CA GLY A 51 3.77 9.29 -22.56
C GLY A 51 3.36 9.84 -21.19
N ASN A 52 2.14 10.33 -21.09
CA ASN A 52 1.59 10.90 -19.87
C ASN A 52 0.65 9.94 -19.09
N ILE A 53 0.68 8.66 -19.41
CA ILE A 53 -0.12 7.63 -18.72
C ILE A 53 0.74 6.54 -18.11
N VAL A 54 0.20 5.89 -17.09
CA VAL A 54 0.73 4.66 -16.50
C VAL A 54 -0.23 3.53 -16.81
N LEU A 55 0.27 2.51 -17.48
CA LEU A 55 -0.45 1.26 -17.79
C LEU A 55 -0.16 0.24 -16.71
N LYS A 56 -1.20 -0.35 -16.13
CA LYS A 56 -1.08 -1.40 -15.12
C LYS A 56 -1.96 -2.58 -15.50
N ARG A 57 -1.42 -3.78 -15.37
CA ARG A 57 -2.20 -4.99 -15.61
C ARG A 57 -3.21 -5.19 -14.49
N GLU A 58 -4.45 -5.54 -14.88
CA GLU A 58 -5.52 -5.92 -13.97
C GLU A 58 -6.20 -7.17 -14.51
N GLU A 59 -6.48 -8.12 -13.62
CA GLU A 59 -7.09 -9.40 -14.01
C GLU A 59 -8.61 -9.42 -13.80
N ASP A 60 -9.11 -8.57 -12.89
CA ASP A 60 -10.53 -8.49 -12.56
C ASP A 60 -11.16 -7.21 -13.13
N ALA A 61 -11.91 -7.36 -14.22
CA ALA A 61 -12.58 -6.24 -14.87
C ALA A 61 -13.61 -5.54 -13.97
N GLY A 62 -14.23 -6.26 -13.03
CA GLY A 62 -15.17 -5.68 -12.07
C GLY A 62 -14.46 -4.73 -11.10
N ILE A 63 -13.32 -5.14 -10.56
CA ILE A 63 -12.47 -4.31 -9.70
C ILE A 63 -11.90 -3.14 -10.51
N ALA A 64 -11.38 -3.39 -11.73
CA ALA A 64 -10.86 -2.35 -12.61
C ALA A 64 -11.88 -1.23 -12.85
N ASN A 65 -13.12 -1.61 -13.19
CA ASN A 65 -14.21 -0.66 -13.43
C ASN A 65 -14.57 0.09 -12.14
N TRP A 66 -14.75 -0.63 -11.02
CA TRP A 66 -15.05 0.01 -9.75
C TRP A 66 -13.98 1.03 -9.34
N MET A 67 -12.70 0.67 -9.44
CA MET A 67 -11.58 1.56 -9.13
C MET A 67 -11.59 2.82 -10.00
N ALA A 68 -11.79 2.65 -11.30
CA ALA A 68 -11.81 3.76 -12.23
C ALA A 68 -13.01 4.71 -11.97
N GLU A 69 -14.20 4.16 -11.80
CA GLU A 69 -15.41 4.95 -11.48
C GLU A 69 -15.28 5.65 -10.14
N PHE A 70 -14.76 4.97 -9.13
CA PHE A 70 -14.49 5.53 -7.81
C PHE A 70 -13.57 6.75 -7.91
N PHE A 71 -12.38 6.62 -8.52
CA PHE A 71 -11.46 7.74 -8.65
C PHE A 71 -11.96 8.85 -9.59
N GLN A 72 -12.72 8.50 -10.62
CA GLN A 72 -13.35 9.48 -11.50
C GLN A 72 -14.41 10.33 -10.76
N SER A 73 -15.12 9.75 -9.78
CA SER A 73 -16.15 10.43 -9.02
C SER A 73 -15.59 11.37 -7.93
N LEU A 74 -14.34 11.19 -7.51
CA LEU A 74 -13.75 11.98 -6.42
C LEU A 74 -13.51 13.44 -6.87
N PRO A 75 -13.94 14.42 -6.06
CA PRO A 75 -13.62 15.83 -6.30
C PRO A 75 -12.11 16.07 -6.14
N GLY A 76 -11.61 17.13 -6.74
CA GLY A 76 -10.23 17.56 -6.52
C GLY A 76 -9.98 17.94 -5.05
N SER A 77 -8.75 17.78 -4.59
CA SER A 77 -8.33 18.17 -3.26
C SER A 77 -7.07 19.05 -3.33
N PRO A 78 -7.03 20.18 -2.63
CA PRO A 78 -5.84 21.04 -2.63
C PRO A 78 -4.65 20.44 -1.86
N GLY A 79 -4.91 19.50 -0.94
CA GLY A 79 -3.89 18.92 -0.05
C GLY A 79 -3.30 17.60 -0.52
N VAL A 80 -3.87 16.97 -1.56
CA VAL A 80 -3.43 15.68 -2.05
C VAL A 80 -3.84 15.48 -3.51
N ARG A 81 -2.92 14.95 -4.31
CA ARG A 81 -3.21 14.41 -5.65
C ARG A 81 -3.44 12.91 -5.54
N PHE A 82 -4.28 12.36 -6.37
CA PHE A 82 -4.56 10.92 -6.41
C PHE A 82 -4.89 10.47 -7.82
N LEU A 83 -4.93 9.16 -8.03
CA LEU A 83 -5.12 8.52 -9.32
C LEU A 83 -6.27 9.15 -10.13
N ARG A 84 -6.04 9.35 -11.43
CA ARG A 84 -7.06 9.74 -12.40
C ARG A 84 -7.09 8.71 -13.51
N PRO A 85 -8.21 8.00 -13.69
CA PRO A 85 -8.32 6.97 -14.70
C PRO A 85 -8.42 7.57 -16.10
N VAL A 86 -7.92 6.83 -17.07
CA VAL A 86 -8.00 7.18 -18.49
C VAL A 86 -8.83 6.12 -19.19
N LYS A 87 -9.87 6.54 -19.92
CA LYS A 87 -10.65 5.64 -20.78
C LYS A 87 -9.89 5.35 -22.07
N SER A 88 -10.04 4.13 -22.53
CA SER A 88 -9.61 3.79 -23.90
C SER A 88 -10.45 4.55 -24.94
N ILE A 89 -9.96 4.63 -26.19
CA ILE A 89 -10.69 5.18 -27.35
C ILE A 89 -12.02 4.46 -27.60
N HIS A 90 -12.17 3.25 -27.03
CA HIS A 90 -13.41 2.47 -27.08
C HIS A 90 -14.38 2.77 -25.92
N GLY A 91 -14.06 3.78 -25.09
CA GLY A 91 -14.88 4.19 -23.94
C GLY A 91 -14.80 3.28 -22.70
N MET A 92 -13.92 2.27 -22.71
CA MET A 92 -13.74 1.31 -21.63
C MET A 92 -12.63 1.73 -20.66
N TRP A 93 -12.74 1.35 -19.38
CA TRP A 93 -11.69 1.55 -18.37
C TRP A 93 -10.57 0.51 -18.48
N MET A 94 -10.87 -0.67 -19.03
CA MET A 94 -9.92 -1.76 -19.21
C MET A 94 -9.89 -2.18 -20.68
N TYR A 95 -8.68 -2.39 -21.22
CA TYR A 95 -8.45 -2.88 -22.56
C TYR A 95 -7.32 -3.91 -22.55
N GLU A 96 -7.55 -5.09 -23.13
CA GLU A 96 -6.61 -6.22 -23.17
C GLU A 96 -5.95 -6.55 -21.81
N GLY A 97 -6.71 -6.44 -20.71
CA GLY A 97 -6.21 -6.70 -19.37
C GLY A 97 -5.36 -5.59 -18.77
N TYR A 98 -5.39 -4.38 -19.35
CA TYR A 98 -4.72 -3.20 -18.82
C TYR A 98 -5.70 -2.10 -18.49
N VAL A 99 -5.40 -1.38 -17.41
CA VAL A 99 -6.01 -0.11 -17.03
C VAL A 99 -4.97 1.01 -17.22
N ALA A 100 -5.45 2.22 -17.45
CA ALA A 100 -4.57 3.39 -17.60
C ALA A 100 -4.91 4.47 -16.58
N TRP A 101 -3.87 5.08 -16.02
CA TRP A 101 -3.93 6.18 -15.07
C TRP A 101 -3.09 7.34 -15.57
N VAL A 102 -3.49 8.56 -15.28
CA VAL A 102 -2.68 9.74 -15.58
C VAL A 102 -1.36 9.64 -14.80
N TYR A 103 -0.23 9.84 -15.48
CA TYR A 103 1.08 9.86 -14.84
C TYR A 103 1.19 11.00 -13.82
N MET A 104 1.71 10.68 -12.63
CA MET A 104 1.88 11.67 -11.57
C MET A 104 3.35 11.97 -11.33
N ARG A 105 3.71 13.25 -11.44
CA ARG A 105 5.05 13.74 -11.08
C ARG A 105 5.27 13.64 -9.57
N GLY A 106 6.47 13.28 -9.18
CA GLY A 106 6.93 13.19 -7.79
C GLY A 106 7.89 12.02 -7.59
N GLU A 107 8.50 11.97 -6.42
CA GLU A 107 9.50 10.98 -6.05
C GLU A 107 9.16 10.32 -4.72
N HIS A 108 9.59 9.07 -4.56
CA HIS A 108 9.60 8.41 -3.26
C HIS A 108 10.73 8.97 -2.42
N VAL A 109 10.41 9.62 -1.31
CA VAL A 109 11.38 10.19 -0.40
C VAL A 109 11.27 9.57 1.00
N LYS A 110 12.38 9.37 1.66
CA LYS A 110 12.41 9.02 3.09
C LYS A 110 12.05 10.23 3.93
N GLY A 111 11.50 10.00 5.15
CA GLY A 111 11.08 11.09 6.01
C GLY A 111 9.86 11.83 5.46
N ARG A 112 9.80 13.15 5.68
CA ARG A 112 8.66 14.02 5.32
C ARG A 112 7.33 13.50 5.87
N TYR A 113 7.35 12.85 7.05
CA TYR A 113 6.18 12.16 7.60
C TYR A 113 5.00 13.10 7.85
N ALA A 114 5.25 14.32 8.32
CA ALA A 114 4.18 15.30 8.53
C ALA A 114 3.40 15.60 7.25
N GLU A 115 4.09 15.72 6.13
CA GLU A 115 3.49 15.97 4.82
C GLU A 115 2.74 14.73 4.30
N LYS A 116 3.36 13.55 4.39
CA LYS A 116 2.73 12.28 4.02
C LYS A 116 1.46 12.02 4.83
N LEU A 117 1.50 12.27 6.14
CA LEU A 117 0.34 12.15 7.01
C LEU A 117 -0.76 13.16 6.66
N SER A 118 -0.39 14.40 6.33
CA SER A 118 -1.35 15.39 5.87
C SER A 118 -2.08 14.93 4.60
N ALA A 119 -1.34 14.41 3.63
CA ALA A 119 -1.91 13.86 2.39
C ALA A 119 -2.79 12.63 2.65
N SER A 120 -2.32 11.70 3.50
CA SER A 120 -3.09 10.54 3.93
C SER A 120 -4.42 10.95 4.55
N ARG A 121 -4.39 11.87 5.51
CA ARG A 121 -5.60 12.35 6.20
C ARG A 121 -6.55 13.08 5.25
N ALA A 122 -6.03 13.90 4.34
CA ALA A 122 -6.83 14.58 3.33
C ALA A 122 -7.55 13.57 2.42
N PHE A 123 -6.84 12.53 1.98
CA PHE A 123 -7.41 11.47 1.15
C PHE A 123 -8.47 10.64 1.90
N HIS A 124 -8.14 10.13 3.09
CA HIS A 124 -9.06 9.31 3.87
C HIS A 124 -10.32 10.09 4.33
N ASN A 125 -10.20 11.39 4.59
CA ASN A 125 -11.35 12.24 4.85
C ASN A 125 -12.26 12.39 3.61
N LEU A 126 -11.66 12.47 2.42
CA LEU A 126 -12.41 12.57 1.17
C LEU A 126 -13.26 11.31 0.91
N ILE A 127 -12.73 10.14 1.25
CA ILE A 127 -13.38 8.84 0.98
C ILE A 127 -14.12 8.24 2.19
N ARG A 128 -14.21 8.95 3.31
CA ARG A 128 -14.74 8.44 4.59
C ARG A 128 -16.19 7.91 4.55
N ASN A 129 -16.99 8.37 3.60
CA ASN A 129 -18.41 8.01 3.47
C ASN A 129 -18.67 7.03 2.32
N VAL A 130 -17.62 6.49 1.70
CA VAL A 130 -17.76 5.45 0.67
C VAL A 130 -18.27 4.18 1.35
N GLU A 131 -19.26 3.55 0.75
CA GLU A 131 -19.78 2.25 1.20
C GLU A 131 -18.73 1.16 0.97
N LYS A 132 -18.74 0.14 1.85
CA LYS A 132 -17.82 -1.00 1.72
C LYS A 132 -18.07 -1.72 0.39
N PRO A 133 -17.06 -1.77 -0.51
CA PRO A 133 -17.19 -2.53 -1.75
C PRO A 133 -17.31 -4.04 -1.46
N HIS A 134 -18.23 -4.73 -2.11
CA HIS A 134 -18.46 -6.16 -1.88
C HIS A 134 -17.24 -7.05 -2.14
N PHE A 135 -16.34 -6.65 -3.03
CA PHE A 135 -15.11 -7.42 -3.27
C PHE A 135 -14.14 -7.43 -2.07
N LEU A 136 -14.38 -6.58 -1.04
CA LEU A 136 -13.64 -6.59 0.22
C LEU A 136 -14.26 -7.51 1.29
N ASP A 137 -15.35 -8.22 1.00
CA ASP A 137 -15.97 -9.13 1.96
C ASP A 137 -15.16 -10.42 2.15
N VAL A 138 -14.32 -10.76 1.18
CA VAL A 138 -13.46 -11.94 1.22
C VAL A 138 -12.04 -11.53 0.82
N PRO A 139 -11.00 -11.96 1.56
CA PRO A 139 -9.62 -11.66 1.18
C PRO A 139 -9.27 -12.32 -0.15
N ARG A 140 -8.69 -11.55 -1.07
CA ARG A 140 -8.34 -12.00 -2.42
C ARG A 140 -6.84 -12.16 -2.64
N ASN A 141 -6.05 -11.83 -1.65
CA ASN A 141 -4.59 -11.91 -1.66
C ASN A 141 -4.05 -11.94 -0.24
N SER A 142 -2.75 -12.14 -0.11
CA SER A 142 -2.04 -12.19 1.16
C SER A 142 -2.14 -10.89 1.97
N TRP A 143 -2.18 -9.74 1.31
CA TRP A 143 -2.30 -8.42 1.98
C TRP A 143 -3.64 -8.28 2.68
N ALA A 144 -4.74 -8.57 1.96
CA ALA A 144 -6.08 -8.54 2.53
C ALA A 144 -6.25 -9.58 3.67
N ALA A 145 -5.63 -10.77 3.54
CA ALA A 145 -5.64 -11.77 4.60
C ALA A 145 -4.88 -11.28 5.85
N ALA A 146 -3.76 -10.58 5.67
CA ALA A 146 -2.99 -10.00 6.77
C ALA A 146 -3.73 -8.83 7.44
N ASP A 147 -4.52 -8.06 6.71
CA ASP A 147 -5.37 -7.01 7.28
C ASP A 147 -6.38 -7.61 8.26
N LEU A 148 -7.05 -8.72 7.90
CA LEU A 148 -7.98 -9.42 8.80
C LEU A 148 -7.32 -9.93 10.07
N VAL A 149 -6.08 -10.42 9.98
CA VAL A 149 -5.30 -10.83 11.15
C VAL A 149 -4.99 -9.65 12.06
N ALA A 150 -4.51 -8.55 11.49
CA ALA A 150 -4.20 -7.35 12.25
C ALA A 150 -5.42 -6.73 12.93
N LEU A 151 -6.59 -6.85 12.31
CA LEU A 151 -7.86 -6.36 12.88
C LEU A 151 -8.50 -7.32 13.87
N GLY A 152 -7.94 -8.53 14.03
CA GLY A 152 -8.50 -9.55 14.94
C GLY A 152 -9.69 -10.32 14.37
N GLU A 153 -9.94 -10.19 13.06
CA GLU A 153 -11.01 -10.89 12.34
C GLU A 153 -10.59 -12.28 11.86
N LYS A 154 -9.26 -12.55 11.88
CA LYS A 154 -8.66 -13.85 11.62
C LYS A 154 -7.62 -14.15 12.70
N PRO A 155 -7.54 -15.40 13.23
CA PRO A 155 -6.52 -15.76 14.22
C PRO A 155 -5.11 -15.68 13.63
N PHE A 156 -4.14 -15.34 14.48
CA PHE A 156 -2.72 -15.44 14.15
C PHE A 156 -2.26 -16.88 14.42
N ASP A 157 -2.26 -17.70 13.43
CA ASP A 157 -1.88 -19.13 13.49
C ASP A 157 -0.89 -19.43 12.35
N TYR A 158 0.39 -19.27 12.65
CA TYR A 158 1.49 -19.44 11.71
C TYR A 158 2.63 -20.24 12.33
N GLU A 159 3.71 -20.42 11.57
CA GLU A 159 4.91 -21.12 12.01
C GLU A 159 5.57 -20.42 13.21
N GLU A 160 6.30 -21.19 14.01
CA GLU A 160 6.84 -20.75 15.30
C GLU A 160 7.67 -19.46 15.22
N GLU A 161 8.41 -19.28 14.15
CA GLU A 161 9.25 -18.08 13.96
C GLU A 161 8.41 -16.78 13.89
N PHE A 162 7.17 -16.85 13.40
CA PHE A 162 6.22 -15.74 13.41
C PHE A 162 5.51 -15.64 14.76
N MET A 163 5.20 -16.79 15.39
CA MET A 163 4.59 -16.82 16.73
C MET A 163 5.49 -16.18 17.79
N GLU A 164 6.82 -16.31 17.68
CA GLU A 164 7.77 -15.61 18.56
C GLU A 164 7.59 -14.09 18.54
N LEU A 165 7.33 -13.51 17.37
CA LEU A 165 7.06 -12.08 17.22
C LEU A 165 5.65 -11.72 17.72
N TYR A 166 4.65 -12.55 17.41
CA TYR A 166 3.27 -12.34 17.83
C TYR A 166 3.11 -12.29 19.35
N ARG A 167 3.73 -13.21 20.10
CA ARG A 167 3.68 -13.24 21.58
C ARG A 167 4.21 -11.96 22.23
N GLN A 168 5.04 -11.19 21.53
CA GLN A 168 5.51 -9.89 22.00
C GLN A 168 4.51 -8.76 21.73
N ILE A 169 3.62 -8.93 20.74
CA ILE A 169 2.62 -7.94 20.33
C ILE A 169 1.28 -8.19 21.04
N GLU A 170 0.88 -9.46 21.16
CA GLU A 170 -0.44 -9.87 21.67
C GLU A 170 -0.85 -9.19 22.99
N PRO A 171 0.03 -9.08 24.03
CA PRO A 171 -0.33 -8.43 25.29
C PRO A 171 -0.66 -6.93 25.17
N HIS A 172 -0.28 -6.30 24.10
CA HIS A 172 -0.51 -4.88 23.84
C HIS A 172 -1.74 -4.62 22.96
N LEU A 173 -2.35 -5.69 22.40
CA LEU A 173 -3.52 -5.54 21.53
C LEU A 173 -4.78 -5.32 22.37
N ARG A 174 -5.53 -4.28 22.03
CA ARG A 174 -6.85 -3.98 22.57
C ARG A 174 -7.84 -3.64 21.45
N PRO A 175 -9.16 -3.71 21.71
CA PRO A 175 -10.15 -3.32 20.72
C PRO A 175 -9.92 -1.90 20.20
N LEU A 176 -10.20 -1.68 18.92
CA LEU A 176 -10.21 -0.36 18.29
C LEU A 176 -11.64 0.18 18.33
N GLU A 177 -11.80 1.40 18.81
CA GLU A 177 -13.11 2.09 18.86
C GLU A 177 -13.43 2.87 17.57
N ALA A 178 -12.39 3.18 16.78
CA ALA A 178 -12.55 3.95 15.56
C ALA A 178 -13.41 3.20 14.53
N ARG A 179 -14.37 3.92 13.92
CA ARG A 179 -15.21 3.37 12.86
C ARG A 179 -14.37 2.96 11.65
N SER A 180 -14.66 1.78 11.11
CA SER A 180 -14.08 1.31 9.86
C SER A 180 -14.62 2.10 8.66
N GLN A 181 -13.75 2.34 7.71
CA GLN A 181 -14.01 3.01 6.44
C GLN A 181 -13.14 2.41 5.34
N LEU A 182 -13.34 2.82 4.11
CA LEU A 182 -12.39 2.56 3.03
C LEU A 182 -11.07 3.29 3.33
N VAL A 183 -9.96 2.56 3.28
CA VAL A 183 -8.60 3.09 3.47
C VAL A 183 -7.65 2.55 2.40
N HIS A 184 -6.51 3.19 2.26
CA HIS A 184 -5.39 2.67 1.48
C HIS A 184 -4.54 1.76 2.37
N GLY A 185 -4.66 0.45 2.22
CA GLY A 185 -4.01 -0.54 3.08
C GLY A 185 -2.47 -0.66 2.92
N ASP A 186 -1.86 0.05 1.97
CA ASP A 186 -0.40 0.01 1.73
C ASP A 186 0.14 1.38 1.31
N LEU A 187 0.03 2.36 2.22
CA LEU A 187 0.29 3.76 1.88
C LEU A 187 1.76 4.17 1.97
N SER A 188 2.58 3.49 2.79
CA SER A 188 3.94 3.92 3.16
C SER A 188 4.84 4.24 1.97
N ALA A 189 4.86 3.35 0.97
CA ALA A 189 5.66 3.51 -0.25
C ALA A 189 4.87 4.08 -1.43
N ASN A 190 3.60 4.46 -1.23
CA ASN A 190 2.68 4.87 -2.27
C ASN A 190 2.29 6.36 -2.19
N ILE A 191 3.16 7.16 -1.58
CA ILE A 191 3.07 8.63 -1.58
C ILE A 191 4.30 9.20 -2.29
N LEU A 192 4.05 9.89 -3.41
CA LEU A 192 5.07 10.65 -4.12
C LEU A 192 5.08 12.09 -3.60
N CYS A 193 6.25 12.59 -3.25
CA CYS A 193 6.46 13.99 -2.89
C CYS A 193 7.02 14.78 -4.06
N ASP A 194 6.65 16.03 -4.16
CA ASP A 194 7.11 16.98 -5.19
C ASP A 194 7.54 18.28 -4.50
N GLN A 195 8.30 19.11 -5.19
CA GLN A 195 8.74 20.40 -4.64
C GLN A 195 7.69 21.51 -4.79
N GLU A 196 6.83 21.40 -5.82
CA GLU A 196 5.89 22.44 -6.23
C GLU A 196 4.42 21.99 -6.08
N LEU A 197 4.18 20.67 -6.07
CA LEU A 197 2.84 20.10 -6.06
C LEU A 197 2.57 19.37 -4.74
N PRO A 198 1.31 19.34 -4.29
CA PRO A 198 0.91 18.49 -3.16
C PRO A 198 1.33 17.04 -3.38
N PRO A 199 1.53 16.25 -2.30
CA PRO A 199 1.84 14.83 -2.43
C PRO A 199 0.81 14.09 -3.28
N ALA A 200 1.26 13.05 -3.99
CA ALA A 200 0.40 12.22 -4.81
C ALA A 200 0.28 10.81 -4.21
N ILE A 201 -0.93 10.33 -4.02
CA ILE A 201 -1.22 8.95 -3.64
C ILE A 201 -1.40 8.12 -4.90
N ILE A 202 -0.61 7.05 -4.99
CA ILE A 202 -0.59 6.12 -6.12
C ILE A 202 -0.86 4.70 -5.63
N ASP A 203 -1.03 3.77 -6.54
CA ASP A 203 -1.14 2.32 -6.29
C ASP A 203 -2.13 1.95 -5.17
N PHE A 204 -3.33 2.51 -5.27
CA PHE A 204 -4.37 2.34 -4.25
C PHE A 204 -4.70 0.86 -4.01
N SER A 205 -4.46 0.43 -2.78
CA SER A 205 -4.77 -0.92 -2.28
C SER A 205 -5.95 -0.81 -1.31
N PRO A 206 -7.21 -0.99 -1.78
CA PRO A 206 -8.39 -0.79 -0.95
C PRO A 206 -8.46 -1.80 0.20
N ALA A 207 -8.67 -1.32 1.42
CA ALA A 207 -8.97 -2.11 2.59
C ALA A 207 -10.13 -1.48 3.37
N TRP A 208 -10.87 -2.31 4.13
CA TRP A 208 -11.92 -1.85 5.03
C TRP A 208 -11.42 -1.94 6.46
N ALA A 209 -11.00 -0.82 7.03
CA ALA A 209 -10.31 -0.80 8.32
C ALA A 209 -10.64 0.47 9.12
N PRO A 210 -10.37 0.47 10.43
CA PRO A 210 -10.53 1.64 11.28
C PRO A 210 -9.75 2.84 10.74
N ASN A 211 -10.34 4.03 10.87
CA ASN A 211 -9.68 5.27 10.52
C ASN A 211 -8.35 5.42 11.28
N GLY A 212 -7.27 5.64 10.57
CA GLY A 212 -5.91 5.69 11.10
C GLY A 212 -5.10 4.39 10.93
N PHE A 213 -5.71 3.29 10.48
CA PHE A 213 -5.00 2.02 10.28
C PHE A 213 -3.84 2.13 9.28
N ALA A 214 -4.04 2.84 8.17
CA ALA A 214 -3.00 3.10 7.18
C ALA A 214 -1.82 3.88 7.78
N GLU A 215 -2.10 4.85 8.64
CA GLU A 215 -1.10 5.64 9.34
C GLU A 215 -0.36 4.83 10.40
N GLY A 216 -1.04 3.87 11.05
CA GLY A 216 -0.41 2.90 11.95
C GLY A 216 0.59 2.00 11.21
N ILE A 217 0.24 1.50 10.02
CA ILE A 217 1.15 0.76 9.14
C ILE A 217 2.33 1.66 8.73
N MET A 218 2.06 2.91 8.35
CA MET A 218 3.10 3.86 7.96
C MET A 218 4.10 4.12 9.10
N LEU A 219 3.63 4.21 10.34
CA LEU A 219 4.50 4.37 11.49
C LEU A 219 5.35 3.12 11.73
N ALA A 220 4.76 1.93 11.66
CA ALA A 220 5.50 0.68 11.79
C ALA A 220 6.60 0.56 10.72
N ASP A 221 6.29 0.90 9.47
CA ASP A 221 7.24 0.90 8.36
C ASP A 221 8.35 1.95 8.55
N ALA A 222 8.01 3.16 9.00
CA ALA A 222 8.97 4.21 9.29
C ALA A 222 10.02 3.75 10.32
N ILE A 223 9.58 3.16 11.42
CA ILE A 223 10.47 2.65 12.46
C ILE A 223 11.32 1.48 11.93
N ALA A 224 10.68 0.51 11.27
CA ALA A 224 11.36 -0.70 10.83
C ALA A 224 12.42 -0.46 9.75
N TRP A 225 12.12 0.40 8.77
CA TRP A 225 12.93 0.57 7.57
C TRP A 225 13.75 1.86 7.55
N ASP A 226 13.17 2.97 7.99
CA ASP A 226 13.82 4.28 7.91
C ASP A 226 14.61 4.61 9.19
N ASN A 227 14.17 4.09 10.34
CA ASN A 227 14.76 4.34 11.66
C ASN A 227 15.04 5.83 11.91
N PRO A 228 14.01 6.71 11.78
CA PRO A 228 14.19 8.14 11.89
C PRO A 228 14.41 8.57 13.34
N PRO A 229 14.95 9.77 13.59
CA PRO A 229 14.89 10.42 14.89
C PRO A 229 13.46 10.52 15.41
N VAL A 230 13.26 10.38 16.73
CA VAL A 230 11.91 10.34 17.34
C VAL A 230 11.11 11.61 17.08
N ASP A 231 11.77 12.75 17.01
CA ASP A 231 11.14 14.04 16.72
C ASP A 231 10.50 14.12 15.32
N GLU A 232 11.06 13.41 14.34
CA GLU A 232 10.44 13.29 13.01
C GLU A 232 9.11 12.51 13.05
N LEU A 233 8.90 11.67 14.06
CA LEU A 233 7.66 10.91 14.28
C LEU A 233 6.61 11.71 15.08
N ALA A 234 6.93 12.89 15.58
CA ALA A 234 6.03 13.69 16.42
C ALA A 234 4.66 13.99 15.77
N SER A 235 4.61 14.07 14.44
CA SER A 235 3.35 14.29 13.71
C SER A 235 2.34 13.16 13.84
N PHE A 236 2.79 11.93 14.11
CA PHE A 236 1.91 10.77 14.33
C PHE A 236 1.09 10.90 15.63
N LYS A 237 1.60 11.60 16.65
CA LYS A 237 0.88 11.84 17.91
C LYS A 237 -0.48 12.51 17.72
N LYS A 238 -0.71 13.17 16.59
CA LYS A 238 -1.99 13.81 16.24
C LYS A 238 -3.07 12.83 15.79
N ILE A 239 -2.70 11.58 15.57
CA ILE A 239 -3.62 10.52 15.14
C ILE A 239 -4.22 9.87 16.40
N PRO A 240 -5.54 9.88 16.57
CA PRO A 240 -6.16 9.19 17.70
C PRO A 240 -5.76 7.72 17.73
N ASP A 241 -5.43 7.23 18.91
CA ASP A 241 -5.09 5.83 19.16
C ASP A 241 -3.91 5.28 18.35
N ILE A 242 -2.98 6.16 17.96
CA ILE A 242 -1.86 5.80 17.06
C ILE A 242 -0.97 4.68 17.62
N GLU A 243 -0.79 4.60 18.93
CA GLU A 243 -0.03 3.52 19.55
C GLU A 243 -0.66 2.16 19.19
N GLN A 244 -1.97 2.01 19.44
CA GLN A 244 -2.68 0.77 19.14
C GLN A 244 -2.71 0.48 17.64
N LEU A 245 -2.86 1.50 16.82
CA LEU A 245 -2.82 1.38 15.36
C LEU A 245 -1.42 0.95 14.87
N ALA A 246 -0.35 1.42 15.52
CA ALA A 246 1.02 1.01 15.20
C ALA A 246 1.31 -0.44 15.62
N TRP A 247 0.81 -0.89 16.78
CA TRP A 247 0.87 -2.31 17.15
C TRP A 247 0.20 -3.20 16.10
N ARG A 248 -0.99 -2.80 15.64
CA ARG A 248 -1.73 -3.52 14.58
C ARG A 248 -1.06 -3.40 13.22
N GLY A 249 -0.47 -2.25 12.89
CA GLY A 249 0.33 -2.08 11.68
C GLY A 249 1.57 -2.98 11.66
N THR A 250 2.25 -3.11 12.82
CA THR A 250 3.38 -4.03 12.99
C THR A 250 2.93 -5.48 12.82
N LEU A 251 1.83 -5.87 13.48
CA LEU A 251 1.24 -7.21 13.34
C LEU A 251 0.86 -7.51 11.89
N ARG A 252 0.24 -6.55 11.20
CA ARG A 252 -0.12 -6.67 9.78
C ARG A 252 1.08 -7.01 8.91
N ARG A 253 2.20 -6.30 9.11
CA ARG A 253 3.42 -6.54 8.32
C ARG A 253 4.05 -7.91 8.59
N ILE A 254 4.00 -8.38 9.83
CA ILE A 254 4.47 -9.73 10.18
C ILE A 254 3.54 -10.80 9.57
N ALA A 255 2.22 -10.64 9.72
CA ALA A 255 1.23 -11.54 9.14
C ALA A 255 1.32 -11.59 7.61
N GLU A 256 1.60 -10.45 6.95
CA GLU A 256 1.81 -10.37 5.51
C GLU A 256 2.90 -11.33 5.03
N GLN A 257 3.99 -11.45 5.76
CA GLN A 257 5.09 -12.34 5.37
C GLN A 257 4.70 -13.82 5.51
N ALA A 258 3.94 -14.17 6.54
CA ALA A 258 3.40 -15.51 6.71
C ALA A 258 2.34 -15.84 5.65
N GLU A 259 1.44 -14.89 5.37
CA GLU A 259 0.44 -15.05 4.31
C GLU A 259 1.08 -15.13 2.91
N HIS A 260 2.21 -14.48 2.66
CA HIS A 260 2.95 -14.65 1.41
C HIS A 260 3.42 -16.09 1.17
N ILE A 261 3.79 -16.81 2.23
CA ILE A 261 4.12 -18.22 2.13
C ILE A 261 2.87 -19.03 1.74
N ARG A 262 1.74 -18.79 2.41
CA ARG A 262 0.48 -19.51 2.18
C ARG A 262 -0.11 -19.26 0.80
N TRP A 263 -0.11 -18.02 0.35
CA TRP A 263 -0.74 -17.63 -0.92
C TRP A 263 0.14 -17.87 -2.13
N TYR A 264 1.43 -17.66 -1.98
CA TYR A 264 2.35 -17.63 -3.13
C TYR A 264 3.52 -18.60 -3.03
N GLY A 265 3.60 -19.40 -1.95
CA GLY A 265 4.70 -20.34 -1.73
C GLY A 265 6.07 -19.66 -1.63
N LYS A 266 6.12 -18.41 -1.11
CA LYS A 266 7.40 -17.72 -0.95
C LYS A 266 8.32 -18.46 0.00
N ASP A 267 9.63 -18.29 -0.19
CA ASP A 267 10.64 -18.90 0.66
C ASP A 267 10.44 -18.50 2.13
N LYS A 268 10.34 -19.53 3.01
CA LYS A 268 10.09 -19.32 4.42
C LYS A 268 11.19 -18.51 5.10
N ASN A 269 12.47 -18.85 4.84
CA ASN A 269 13.59 -18.18 5.51
C ASN A 269 13.64 -16.71 5.16
N GLN A 270 13.36 -16.37 3.90
CA GLN A 270 13.30 -15.00 3.47
C GLN A 270 12.12 -14.27 4.09
N SER A 271 10.93 -14.86 4.11
CA SER A 271 9.74 -14.28 4.71
C SER A 271 9.94 -14.04 6.22
N VAL A 272 10.53 -14.99 6.94
CA VAL A 272 10.90 -14.83 8.36
C VAL A 272 11.92 -13.69 8.53
N LYS A 273 12.93 -13.60 7.68
CA LYS A 273 13.90 -12.50 7.72
C LYS A 273 13.23 -11.14 7.51
N GLN A 274 12.27 -11.03 6.61
CA GLN A 274 11.50 -9.82 6.39
C GLN A 274 10.61 -9.49 7.61
N ALA A 275 9.94 -10.46 8.19
CA ALA A 275 9.13 -10.26 9.38
C ALA A 275 9.97 -9.78 10.58
N ARG A 276 11.17 -10.34 10.77
CA ARG A 276 12.09 -9.96 11.87
C ARG A 276 12.61 -8.52 11.79
N VAL A 277 12.52 -7.85 10.64
CA VAL A 277 12.82 -6.41 10.54
C VAL A 277 11.91 -5.60 11.46
N PHE A 278 10.67 -6.05 11.66
CA PHE A 278 9.68 -5.40 12.51
C PHE A 278 9.91 -5.59 14.01
N GLN A 279 10.94 -6.36 14.43
CA GLN A 279 11.39 -6.38 15.83
C GLN A 279 11.74 -4.97 16.32
N LYS A 280 12.30 -4.12 15.45
CA LYS A 280 12.58 -2.72 15.78
C LYS A 280 11.33 -1.93 16.13
N ALA A 281 10.23 -2.17 15.39
CA ALA A 281 8.95 -1.52 15.70
C ALA A 281 8.37 -2.05 17.02
N ILE A 282 8.48 -3.36 17.28
CA ILE A 282 8.07 -3.96 18.55
C ILE A 282 8.83 -3.34 19.72
N ASP A 283 10.16 -3.28 19.64
CA ASP A 283 11.02 -2.74 20.70
C ASP A 283 10.72 -1.26 20.94
N PHE A 284 10.61 -0.47 19.87
CA PHE A 284 10.26 0.94 19.94
C PHE A 284 8.90 1.18 20.62
N LEU A 285 7.88 0.39 20.26
CA LEU A 285 6.52 0.54 20.78
C LEU A 285 6.42 0.14 22.26
N LYS A 286 7.24 -0.82 22.73
CA LYS A 286 7.32 -1.17 24.17
C LYS A 286 7.82 -0.03 25.03
N ASP A 287 8.77 0.74 24.50
CA ASP A 287 9.43 1.84 25.21
C ASP A 287 8.80 3.20 24.89
N TRP A 288 7.85 3.22 23.96
CA TRP A 288 7.28 4.46 23.45
C TRP A 288 6.19 5.00 24.38
N SER A 289 6.61 5.81 25.34
CA SER A 289 5.71 6.70 26.08
C SER A 289 5.43 7.96 25.26
N LEU A 290 4.29 8.01 24.64
CA LEU A 290 3.78 9.20 23.98
C LEU A 290 3.21 10.22 24.95
#